data_ffb7903cbe6e9cc277243b267ebef665
#
_entry.id   ffb7903cbe6e9cc277243b267ebef665
#
_cell.length_a   1.000
_cell.length_b   1.000
_cell.length_c   1.000
_cell.angle_alpha   90.00
_cell.angle_beta   90.00
_cell.angle_gamma   90.00
#
_symmetry.space_group_name_H-M   'P 1'
#
loop_
_entity.id
_entity.type
_entity.pdbx_description
1 polymer ?
#
loop_
_entity_poly.entity_id
_entity_poly.type
_entity_poly.pdbx_seq_one_letter_code
_entity_poly.pdbx_strand_id
1 'polypeptide(L)'
;MEPRTLDLAAYPRRAHFDYFRQMANPYVSVTAPCDITALRRLTQERGLPFFLTVLHCAINAANAVPELRQRIRGEGIVEYDRCLSSHTVALPDGTYCYCTLDCAQSLGAFLPAAQAEVARVKAAPSLDDGADPDELFFVSSLPWLTFSAISLPTPTPADSNPRITFGKFTQEGDRVLLPVNLTANHALVDGPHLAAFFDGMVQRATHPEEYF
;
A
#
# COMPACT_ATOMS: atom_id res chain seq x y z
N MET A 1 15.00 -4.84 -7.69
CA MET A 1 15.88 -3.63 -7.95
C MET A 1 16.92 -3.53 -6.85
N GLU A 2 18.16 -3.12 -7.15
CA GLU A 2 19.15 -2.89 -6.08
C GLU A 2 18.81 -1.60 -5.32
N PRO A 3 18.57 -1.68 -4.01
CA PRO A 3 18.26 -0.50 -3.21
C PRO A 3 19.52 0.27 -2.85
N ARG A 4 19.36 1.57 -2.62
CA ARG A 4 20.44 2.45 -2.15
C ARG A 4 20.58 2.32 -0.62
N THR A 5 21.79 2.02 -0.14
CA THR A 5 22.10 2.09 1.30
C THR A 5 22.15 3.55 1.74
N LEU A 6 21.45 3.88 2.84
CA LEU A 6 21.49 5.22 3.41
C LEU A 6 22.63 5.37 4.41
N ASP A 7 23.27 6.54 4.38
CA ASP A 7 24.25 6.92 5.40
C ASP A 7 23.56 7.25 6.72
N LEU A 8 23.67 6.36 7.69
CA LEU A 8 23.07 6.56 9.02
C LEU A 8 23.68 7.72 9.80
N ALA A 9 24.91 8.15 9.50
CA ALA A 9 25.49 9.31 10.16
C ALA A 9 24.82 10.62 9.71
N ALA A 10 24.34 10.65 8.47
CA ALA A 10 23.58 11.76 7.91
C ALA A 10 22.05 11.59 7.96
N TYR A 11 21.57 10.46 8.52
CA TYR A 11 20.12 10.18 8.54
C TYR A 11 19.38 11.08 9.55
N PRO A 12 18.45 11.94 9.11
CA PRO A 12 17.82 12.93 9.99
C PRO A 12 17.06 12.34 11.17
N ARG A 13 16.54 11.12 11.02
CA ARG A 13 15.75 10.41 12.03
C ARG A 13 16.58 9.37 12.80
N ARG A 14 17.91 9.47 12.82
CA ARG A 14 18.81 8.48 13.44
C ARG A 14 18.41 8.13 14.87
N ALA A 15 18.15 9.11 15.72
CA ALA A 15 17.77 8.87 17.14
C ALA A 15 16.41 8.13 17.24
N HIS A 16 15.44 8.46 16.39
CA HIS A 16 14.15 7.76 16.33
C HIS A 16 14.31 6.33 15.80
N PHE A 17 15.14 6.14 14.78
CA PHE A 17 15.47 4.82 14.25
C PHE A 17 16.04 3.92 15.35
N ASP A 18 17.07 4.38 16.06
CA ASP A 18 17.72 3.61 17.12
C ASP A 18 16.78 3.32 18.30
N TYR A 19 15.84 4.22 18.61
CA TYR A 19 14.86 4.05 19.66
C TYR A 19 13.77 3.04 19.30
N PHE A 20 13.08 3.25 18.18
CA PHE A 20 11.91 2.44 17.82
C PHE A 20 12.26 1.03 17.35
N ARG A 21 13.41 0.84 16.68
CA ARG A 21 13.83 -0.50 16.20
C ARG A 21 14.03 -1.53 17.32
N GLN A 22 14.19 -1.09 18.55
CA GLN A 22 14.36 -1.95 19.71
C GLN A 22 13.03 -2.40 20.34
N MET A 23 11.92 -1.86 19.91
CA MET A 23 10.61 -2.21 20.46
C MET A 23 10.15 -3.58 19.97
N ALA A 24 9.48 -4.34 20.81
CA ALA A 24 8.88 -5.62 20.45
C ALA A 24 7.76 -5.45 19.38
N ASN A 25 7.06 -4.31 19.41
CA ASN A 25 6.07 -3.91 18.40
C ASN A 25 6.38 -2.47 17.95
N PRO A 26 7.19 -2.29 16.91
CA PRO A 26 7.62 -0.97 16.46
C PRO A 26 6.65 -0.33 15.43
N TYR A 27 5.43 -0.82 15.31
CA TYR A 27 4.52 -0.34 14.26
C TYR A 27 3.67 0.83 14.74
N VAL A 28 3.50 1.81 13.84
CA VAL A 28 2.48 2.85 13.90
C VAL A 28 1.41 2.54 12.87
N SER A 29 0.14 2.72 13.24
CA SER A 29 -1.00 2.41 12.37
C SER A 29 -2.04 3.53 12.46
N VAL A 30 -2.49 4.00 11.29
CA VAL A 30 -3.54 5.02 11.17
C VAL A 30 -4.60 4.51 10.21
N THR A 31 -5.87 4.68 10.58
CA THR A 31 -7.01 4.50 9.67
C THR A 31 -7.67 5.85 9.46
N ALA A 32 -7.84 6.25 8.20
CA ALA A 32 -8.55 7.47 7.84
C ALA A 32 -9.55 7.21 6.70
N PRO A 33 -10.69 7.91 6.68
CA PRO A 33 -11.61 7.89 5.55
C PRO A 33 -11.04 8.73 4.40
N CYS A 34 -10.83 8.10 3.24
CA CYS A 34 -10.41 8.78 2.02
C CYS A 34 -11.63 9.08 1.13
N ASP A 35 -11.78 10.31 0.70
CA ASP A 35 -12.81 10.68 -0.27
C ASP A 35 -12.41 10.13 -1.65
N ILE A 36 -13.21 9.20 -2.14
CA ILE A 36 -13.02 8.54 -3.44
C ILE A 36 -14.18 8.82 -4.41
N THR A 37 -14.94 9.89 -4.18
CA THR A 37 -16.17 10.18 -4.93
C THR A 37 -15.92 10.27 -6.43
N ALA A 38 -14.93 11.06 -6.85
CA ALA A 38 -14.60 11.21 -8.27
C ALA A 38 -14.04 9.91 -8.87
N LEU A 39 -13.17 9.20 -8.15
CA LEU A 39 -12.63 7.91 -8.58
C LEU A 39 -13.74 6.85 -8.72
N ARG A 40 -14.69 6.81 -7.78
CA ARG A 40 -15.83 5.89 -7.84
C ARG A 40 -16.71 6.18 -9.05
N ARG A 41 -17.00 7.45 -9.32
CA ARG A 41 -17.75 7.88 -10.50
C ARG A 41 -17.03 7.45 -11.79
N LEU A 42 -15.74 7.78 -11.91
CA LEU A 42 -14.92 7.40 -13.08
C LEU A 42 -14.93 5.88 -13.33
N THR A 43 -14.77 5.08 -12.26
CA THR A 43 -14.77 3.61 -12.41
C THR A 43 -16.12 3.08 -12.89
N GLN A 44 -17.23 3.68 -12.47
CA GLN A 44 -18.57 3.31 -12.93
C GLN A 44 -18.82 3.73 -14.38
N GLU A 45 -18.51 4.98 -14.72
CA GLU A 45 -18.73 5.53 -16.06
C GLU A 45 -17.92 4.81 -17.14
N ARG A 46 -16.67 4.42 -16.83
CA ARG A 46 -15.76 3.75 -17.76
C ARG A 46 -15.70 2.23 -17.61
N GLY A 47 -16.48 1.64 -16.69
CA GLY A 47 -16.46 0.19 -16.46
C GLY A 47 -15.11 -0.35 -15.97
N LEU A 48 -14.35 0.46 -15.18
CA LEU A 48 -13.01 0.08 -14.73
C LEU A 48 -13.06 -0.80 -13.48
N PRO A 49 -12.08 -1.71 -13.28
CA PRO A 49 -11.98 -2.55 -12.10
C PRO A 49 -11.65 -1.70 -10.87
N PHE A 50 -12.64 -1.50 -9.99
CA PHE A 50 -12.59 -0.59 -8.86
C PHE A 50 -11.38 -0.84 -7.95
N PHE A 51 -11.17 -2.09 -7.51
CA PHE A 51 -10.05 -2.42 -6.61
C PHE A 51 -8.70 -2.07 -7.23
N LEU A 52 -8.45 -2.44 -8.49
CA LEU A 52 -7.18 -2.17 -9.16
C LEU A 52 -6.95 -0.67 -9.35
N THR A 53 -8.01 0.11 -9.57
CA THR A 53 -7.91 1.57 -9.68
C THR A 53 -7.56 2.20 -8.32
N VAL A 54 -8.18 1.75 -7.22
CA VAL A 54 -7.83 2.18 -5.86
C VAL A 54 -6.40 1.77 -5.50
N LEU A 55 -6.02 0.53 -5.83
CA LEU A 55 -4.66 0.02 -5.61
C LEU A 55 -3.61 0.90 -6.30
N HIS A 56 -3.83 1.23 -7.57
CA HIS A 56 -2.93 2.11 -8.33
C HIS A 56 -2.76 3.48 -7.64
N CYS A 57 -3.83 4.11 -7.17
CA CYS A 57 -3.76 5.37 -6.45
C CYS A 57 -2.95 5.25 -5.15
N ALA A 58 -3.22 4.21 -4.35
CA ALA A 58 -2.57 4.02 -3.05
C ALA A 58 -1.08 3.68 -3.18
N ILE A 59 -0.71 2.80 -4.12
CA ILE A 59 0.70 2.41 -4.32
C ILE A 59 1.52 3.57 -4.85
N ASN A 60 0.98 4.39 -5.76
CA ASN A 60 1.68 5.58 -6.24
C ASN A 60 1.77 6.66 -5.16
N ALA A 61 0.76 6.81 -4.28
CA ALA A 61 0.84 7.68 -3.12
C ALA A 61 1.93 7.21 -2.12
N ALA A 62 2.00 5.89 -1.85
CA ALA A 62 3.03 5.33 -1.00
C ALA A 62 4.43 5.48 -1.60
N ASN A 63 4.60 5.25 -2.89
CA ASN A 63 5.88 5.43 -3.59
C ASN A 63 6.34 6.90 -3.65
N ALA A 64 5.44 7.87 -3.50
CA ALA A 64 5.79 9.29 -3.43
C ALA A 64 6.43 9.69 -2.08
N VAL A 65 6.34 8.85 -1.05
CA VAL A 65 6.91 9.08 0.29
C VAL A 65 8.18 8.23 0.45
N PRO A 66 9.39 8.82 0.44
CA PRO A 66 10.66 8.08 0.50
C PRO A 66 10.72 7.11 1.68
N GLU A 67 10.27 7.52 2.87
CA GLU A 67 10.32 6.74 4.10
C GLU A 67 9.47 5.46 4.03
N LEU A 68 8.42 5.44 3.21
CA LEU A 68 7.64 4.23 2.95
C LEU A 68 8.35 3.24 2.02
N ARG A 69 9.38 3.68 1.28
CA ARG A 69 10.24 2.85 0.42
C ARG A 69 11.52 2.39 1.12
N GLN A 70 11.71 2.80 2.38
CA GLN A 70 12.85 2.39 3.18
C GLN A 70 12.60 1.04 3.85
N ARG A 71 13.69 0.26 4.01
CA ARG A 71 13.67 -1.03 4.71
C ARG A 71 14.85 -1.12 5.67
N ILE A 72 14.63 -1.80 6.77
CA ILE A 72 15.67 -2.11 7.76
C ILE A 72 16.39 -3.37 7.31
N ARG A 73 17.70 -3.27 7.03
CA ARG A 73 18.56 -4.41 6.71
C ARG A 73 19.73 -4.48 7.70
N GLY A 74 19.69 -5.49 8.59
CA GLY A 74 20.67 -5.58 9.68
C GLY A 74 20.65 -4.32 10.57
N GLU A 75 21.79 -3.65 10.66
CA GLU A 75 21.92 -2.40 11.42
C GLU A 75 21.64 -1.15 10.59
N GLY A 76 21.40 -1.28 9.30
CA GLY A 76 21.26 -0.19 8.35
C GLY A 76 19.86 0.01 7.79
N ILE A 77 19.75 1.05 6.96
CA ILE A 77 18.55 1.37 6.19
C ILE A 77 18.92 1.33 4.71
N VAL A 78 18.09 0.69 3.92
CA VAL A 78 18.12 0.76 2.46
C VAL A 78 16.86 1.44 1.93
N GLU A 79 16.97 2.14 0.80
CA GLU A 79 15.86 2.82 0.13
C GLU A 79 15.75 2.32 -1.30
N TYR A 80 14.55 1.90 -1.68
CA TYR A 80 14.22 1.52 -3.05
C TYR A 80 13.79 2.74 -3.86
N ASP A 81 14.08 2.76 -5.16
CA ASP A 81 13.56 3.79 -6.06
C ASP A 81 12.03 3.73 -6.15
N ARG A 82 11.50 2.52 -6.11
CA ARG A 82 10.07 2.22 -5.99
C ARG A 82 9.84 0.84 -5.37
N CYS A 83 8.64 0.65 -4.81
CA CYS A 83 8.16 -0.64 -4.34
C CYS A 83 6.93 -1.09 -5.12
N LEU A 84 6.78 -2.41 -5.26
CA LEU A 84 5.65 -3.07 -5.90
C LEU A 84 4.53 -3.30 -4.89
N SER A 85 3.31 -3.60 -5.35
CA SER A 85 2.25 -4.12 -4.47
C SER A 85 2.26 -5.64 -4.46
N SER A 86 2.13 -6.25 -3.29
CA SER A 86 1.64 -7.63 -3.15
C SER A 86 0.26 -7.58 -2.52
N HIS A 87 -0.76 -8.08 -3.18
CA HIS A 87 -2.13 -8.05 -2.69
C HIS A 87 -2.80 -9.42 -2.73
N THR A 88 -3.77 -9.60 -1.82
CA THR A 88 -4.56 -10.82 -1.74
C THR A 88 -5.62 -10.86 -2.84
N VAL A 89 -5.71 -11.99 -3.53
CA VAL A 89 -6.72 -12.30 -4.55
C VAL A 89 -7.57 -13.45 -4.07
N ALA A 90 -8.86 -13.21 -3.83
CA ALA A 90 -9.79 -14.24 -3.36
C ALA A 90 -9.99 -15.36 -4.39
N LEU A 91 -10.07 -16.59 -3.90
CA LEU A 91 -10.30 -17.81 -4.66
C LEU A 91 -11.70 -18.37 -4.40
N PRO A 92 -12.24 -19.19 -5.32
CA PRO A 92 -13.61 -19.74 -5.18
C PRO A 92 -13.82 -20.66 -3.97
N ASP A 93 -12.75 -21.26 -3.46
CA ASP A 93 -12.78 -22.13 -2.28
C ASP A 93 -12.78 -21.40 -0.93
N GLY A 94 -12.82 -20.05 -0.96
CA GLY A 94 -12.79 -19.20 0.23
C GLY A 94 -11.38 -18.88 0.75
N THR A 95 -10.34 -19.36 0.08
CA THR A 95 -8.95 -19.00 0.35
C THR A 95 -8.50 -17.80 -0.50
N TYR A 96 -7.21 -17.50 -0.52
CA TYR A 96 -6.63 -16.45 -1.38
C TYR A 96 -5.23 -16.85 -1.85
N CYS A 97 -4.78 -16.21 -2.91
CA CYS A 97 -3.39 -16.22 -3.35
C CYS A 97 -2.84 -14.79 -3.38
N TYR A 98 -1.53 -14.66 -3.58
CA TYR A 98 -0.89 -13.35 -3.74
C TYR A 98 -0.77 -12.98 -5.22
N CYS A 99 -0.80 -11.67 -5.47
CA CYS A 99 -0.59 -11.08 -6.79
C CYS A 99 0.30 -9.85 -6.63
N THR A 100 1.44 -9.86 -7.33
CA THR A 100 2.40 -8.77 -7.33
C THR A 100 2.22 -7.92 -8.58
N LEU A 101 2.09 -6.59 -8.41
CA LEU A 101 1.90 -5.63 -9.50
C LEU A 101 2.83 -4.44 -9.38
N ASP A 102 3.36 -3.97 -10.52
CA ASP A 102 4.06 -2.70 -10.66
C ASP A 102 3.07 -1.61 -11.09
N CYS A 103 2.82 -0.64 -10.20
CA CYS A 103 1.87 0.45 -10.44
C CYS A 103 2.53 1.71 -11.04
N ALA A 104 3.76 1.65 -11.55
CA ALA A 104 4.49 2.82 -12.04
C ALA A 104 3.96 3.38 -13.36
N GLN A 105 3.23 2.58 -14.14
CA GLN A 105 2.65 3.00 -15.41
C GLN A 105 1.43 3.89 -15.21
N SER A 106 1.01 4.62 -16.27
CA SER A 106 -0.27 5.31 -16.25
C SER A 106 -1.42 4.33 -15.98
N LEU A 107 -2.51 4.81 -15.41
CA LEU A 107 -3.65 3.97 -15.06
C LEU A 107 -4.19 3.20 -16.28
N GLY A 108 -4.25 3.86 -17.45
CA GLY A 108 -4.71 3.24 -18.69
C GLY A 108 -3.84 2.08 -19.16
N ALA A 109 -2.53 2.16 -19.00
CA ALA A 109 -1.59 1.08 -19.34
C ALA A 109 -1.55 -0.01 -18.23
N PHE A 110 -1.68 0.39 -16.96
CA PHE A 110 -1.65 -0.52 -15.82
C PHE A 110 -2.85 -1.49 -15.79
N LEU A 111 -4.07 -0.99 -16.00
CA LEU A 111 -5.28 -1.80 -15.76
C LEU A 111 -5.36 -3.08 -16.62
N PRO A 112 -5.10 -3.07 -17.95
CA PRO A 112 -5.11 -4.30 -18.75
C PRO A 112 -4.06 -5.31 -18.29
N ALA A 113 -2.85 -4.85 -17.99
CA ALA A 113 -1.77 -5.71 -17.51
C ALA A 113 -2.09 -6.32 -16.12
N ALA A 114 -2.63 -5.51 -15.20
CA ALA A 114 -3.03 -5.95 -13.88
C ALA A 114 -4.17 -6.98 -13.92
N GLN A 115 -5.17 -6.78 -14.79
CA GLN A 115 -6.26 -7.76 -14.97
C GLN A 115 -5.74 -9.10 -15.52
N ALA A 116 -4.80 -9.06 -16.48
CA ALA A 116 -4.18 -10.27 -17.01
C ALA A 116 -3.39 -11.01 -15.93
N GLU A 117 -2.64 -10.29 -15.10
CA GLU A 117 -1.87 -10.88 -14.00
C GLU A 117 -2.78 -11.47 -12.91
N VAL A 118 -3.86 -10.78 -12.53
CA VAL A 118 -4.87 -11.33 -11.60
C VAL A 118 -5.50 -12.61 -12.17
N ALA A 119 -5.77 -12.66 -13.47
CA ALA A 119 -6.29 -13.89 -14.11
C ALA A 119 -5.25 -15.01 -14.08
N ARG A 120 -3.98 -14.71 -14.33
CA ARG A 120 -2.86 -15.67 -14.27
C ARG A 120 -2.72 -16.29 -12.88
N VAL A 121 -2.68 -15.47 -11.82
CA VAL A 121 -2.51 -15.99 -10.44
C VAL A 121 -3.71 -16.79 -9.97
N LYS A 122 -4.92 -16.47 -10.44
CA LYS A 122 -6.11 -17.29 -10.17
C LYS A 122 -6.06 -18.66 -10.86
N ALA A 123 -5.45 -18.75 -12.03
CA ALA A 123 -5.30 -20.02 -12.75
C ALA A 123 -4.21 -20.93 -12.14
N ALA A 124 -3.21 -20.34 -11.48
CA ALA A 124 -2.13 -21.04 -10.79
C ALA A 124 -1.85 -20.38 -9.43
N PRO A 125 -2.72 -20.61 -8.41
CA PRO A 125 -2.62 -19.93 -7.13
C PRO A 125 -1.32 -20.28 -6.37
N SER A 126 -0.69 -19.25 -5.78
CA SER A 126 0.49 -19.39 -4.92
C SER A 126 0.43 -18.38 -3.78
N LEU A 127 1.04 -18.72 -2.64
CA LEU A 127 1.37 -17.79 -1.56
C LEU A 127 2.82 -17.29 -1.65
N ASP A 128 3.53 -17.61 -2.74
CA ASP A 128 4.85 -17.07 -3.06
C ASP A 128 4.67 -15.91 -4.04
N ASP A 129 5.08 -14.73 -3.63
CA ASP A 129 5.04 -13.51 -4.43
C ASP A 129 6.04 -13.51 -5.60
N GLY A 130 7.05 -14.41 -5.57
CA GLY A 130 8.11 -14.48 -6.59
C GLY A 130 9.02 -13.24 -6.64
N ALA A 131 8.92 -12.33 -5.66
CA ALA A 131 9.70 -11.09 -5.55
C ALA A 131 10.47 -11.06 -4.22
N ASP A 132 11.50 -10.21 -4.13
CA ASP A 132 12.14 -9.91 -2.85
C ASP A 132 11.09 -9.26 -1.93
N PRO A 133 10.78 -9.86 -0.75
CA PRO A 133 9.79 -9.28 0.16
C PRO A 133 10.04 -7.80 0.49
N ASP A 134 11.31 -7.37 0.57
CA ASP A 134 11.67 -5.98 0.84
C ASP A 134 11.20 -5.01 -0.25
N GLU A 135 10.99 -5.47 -1.48
CA GLU A 135 10.47 -4.63 -2.58
C GLU A 135 8.95 -4.39 -2.50
N LEU A 136 8.26 -4.95 -1.49
CA LEU A 136 6.81 -5.00 -1.50
C LEU A 136 6.16 -4.02 -0.50
N PHE A 137 5.02 -3.46 -0.91
CA PHE A 137 3.93 -3.02 -0.05
C PHE A 137 2.92 -4.16 0.06
N PHE A 138 2.56 -4.55 1.28
CA PHE A 138 1.54 -5.57 1.48
C PHE A 138 0.15 -4.92 1.49
N VAL A 139 -0.75 -5.43 0.65
CA VAL A 139 -2.08 -4.85 0.50
C VAL A 139 -3.17 -5.88 0.75
N SER A 140 -4.16 -5.50 1.55
CA SER A 140 -5.35 -6.30 1.84
C SER A 140 -6.62 -5.52 1.55
N SER A 141 -7.71 -6.23 1.30
CA SER A 141 -9.03 -5.63 1.14
C SER A 141 -10.08 -6.42 1.91
N LEU A 142 -10.91 -5.71 2.69
CA LEU A 142 -12.07 -6.25 3.40
C LEU A 142 -13.36 -5.59 2.88
N PRO A 143 -13.80 -5.95 1.66
CA PRO A 143 -14.93 -5.28 1.01
C PRO A 143 -16.27 -5.52 1.70
N TRP A 144 -16.31 -6.38 2.69
CA TRP A 144 -17.52 -6.71 3.48
C TRP A 144 -17.72 -5.81 4.69
N LEU A 145 -16.64 -5.16 5.19
CA LEU A 145 -16.64 -4.40 6.44
C LEU A 145 -16.13 -2.98 6.23
N THR A 146 -16.84 -2.01 6.78
CA THR A 146 -16.24 -0.71 7.11
C THR A 146 -15.62 -0.79 8.49
N PHE A 147 -14.51 -0.06 8.71
CA PHE A 147 -13.80 -0.07 9.99
C PHE A 147 -13.14 1.30 10.25
N SER A 148 -12.98 1.64 11.52
CA SER A 148 -12.26 2.83 11.99
C SER A 148 -10.85 2.50 12.50
N ALA A 149 -10.56 1.22 12.73
CA ALA A 149 -9.25 0.70 13.08
C ALA A 149 -9.15 -0.77 12.70
N ILE A 150 -7.93 -1.22 12.39
CA ILE A 150 -7.63 -2.63 12.13
C ILE A 150 -6.24 -2.96 12.68
N SER A 151 -6.10 -4.16 13.22
CA SER A 151 -4.80 -4.74 13.57
C SER A 151 -4.51 -5.90 12.65
N LEU A 152 -3.33 -5.92 12.07
CA LEU A 152 -2.86 -6.95 11.15
C LEU A 152 -1.80 -7.83 11.82
N PRO A 153 -1.69 -9.11 11.45
CA PRO A 153 -0.58 -9.93 11.89
C PRO A 153 0.74 -9.35 11.36
N THR A 154 1.73 -9.36 12.22
CA THR A 154 3.10 -8.91 11.93
C THR A 154 4.08 -10.00 12.32
N PRO A 155 5.21 -10.16 11.61
CA PRO A 155 6.19 -11.19 11.89
C PRO A 155 7.00 -10.88 13.14
N THR A 156 7.70 -11.91 13.65
CA THR A 156 8.71 -11.79 14.69
C THR A 156 10.00 -12.44 14.17
N PRO A 157 11.10 -11.72 14.07
CA PRO A 157 11.29 -10.28 14.35
C PRO A 157 10.45 -9.38 13.43
N ALA A 158 10.21 -8.14 13.89
CA ALA A 158 9.42 -7.16 13.14
C ALA A 158 10.09 -6.82 11.79
N ASP A 159 9.30 -6.82 10.73
CA ASP A 159 9.71 -6.33 9.42
C ASP A 159 9.54 -4.81 9.28
N SER A 160 9.84 -4.28 8.12
CA SER A 160 9.68 -2.85 7.83
C SER A 160 8.80 -2.55 6.62
N ASN A 161 8.10 -3.56 6.09
CA ASN A 161 7.20 -3.40 4.96
C ASN A 161 5.91 -2.67 5.38
N PRO A 162 5.53 -1.57 4.71
CA PRO A 162 4.24 -0.95 4.93
C PRO A 162 3.09 -1.88 4.51
N ARG A 163 2.01 -1.83 5.29
CA ARG A 163 0.77 -2.57 5.05
C ARG A 163 -0.36 -1.58 4.81
N ILE A 164 -1.07 -1.73 3.70
CA ILE A 164 -2.20 -0.90 3.33
C ILE A 164 -3.46 -1.78 3.31
N THR A 165 -4.52 -1.36 4.00
CA THR A 165 -5.76 -2.14 4.02
C THR A 165 -6.94 -1.25 3.66
N PHE A 166 -7.76 -1.71 2.70
CA PHE A 166 -8.99 -1.07 2.29
C PHE A 166 -10.20 -1.75 2.90
N GLY A 167 -11.15 -0.98 3.41
CA GLY A 167 -12.42 -1.50 3.86
C GLY A 167 -13.54 -1.33 2.83
N LYS A 168 -14.77 -1.58 3.28
CA LYS A 168 -15.98 -1.27 2.52
C LYS A 168 -16.22 0.24 2.56
N PHE A 169 -16.37 0.86 1.40
CA PHE A 169 -16.71 2.27 1.33
C PHE A 169 -18.14 2.53 1.84
N THR A 170 -18.38 3.73 2.33
CA THR A 170 -19.70 4.23 2.77
C THR A 170 -20.10 5.43 1.93
N GLN A 171 -21.42 5.65 1.83
CA GLN A 171 -21.99 6.86 1.23
C GLN A 171 -22.36 7.82 2.35
N GLU A 172 -21.86 9.05 2.30
CA GLU A 172 -22.18 10.12 3.24
C GLU A 172 -22.61 11.38 2.47
N GLY A 173 -23.92 11.55 2.28
CA GLY A 173 -24.44 12.55 1.35
C GLY A 173 -23.98 12.29 -0.06
N ASP A 174 -23.33 13.27 -0.68
CA ASP A 174 -22.76 13.16 -2.04
C ASP A 174 -21.35 12.58 -2.07
N ARG A 175 -20.76 12.28 -0.92
CA ARG A 175 -19.41 11.73 -0.82
C ARG A 175 -19.41 10.23 -0.66
N VAL A 176 -18.40 9.60 -1.28
CA VAL A 176 -18.08 8.19 -1.10
C VAL A 176 -16.77 8.12 -0.34
N LEU A 177 -16.80 7.56 0.88
CA LEU A 177 -15.65 7.48 1.77
C LEU A 177 -15.17 6.04 1.89
N LEU A 178 -13.86 5.83 1.61
CA LEU A 178 -13.19 4.54 1.74
C LEU A 178 -12.33 4.57 3.01
N PRO A 179 -12.56 3.67 3.99
CA PRO A 179 -11.62 3.51 5.09
C PRO A 179 -10.33 2.89 4.57
N VAL A 180 -9.23 3.59 4.78
CA VAL A 180 -7.89 3.16 4.41
C VAL A 180 -7.04 3.11 5.67
N ASN A 181 -6.41 1.98 5.91
CA ASN A 181 -5.41 1.82 6.97
C ASN A 181 -4.03 1.80 6.34
N LEU A 182 -3.09 2.51 6.97
CA LEU A 182 -1.66 2.38 6.73
C LEU A 182 -0.97 2.01 8.03
N THR A 183 -0.29 0.87 8.04
CA THR A 183 0.57 0.40 9.13
C THR A 183 2.01 0.37 8.62
N ALA A 184 2.94 1.00 9.34
CA ALA A 184 4.34 1.07 8.97
C ALA A 184 5.26 0.98 10.19
N ASN A 185 6.53 0.65 9.99
CA ASN A 185 7.52 0.59 11.06
C ASN A 185 7.91 2.00 11.50
N HIS A 186 7.67 2.34 12.78
CA HIS A 186 7.87 3.69 13.33
C HIS A 186 9.35 4.09 13.41
N ALA A 187 10.28 3.14 13.32
CA ALA A 187 11.69 3.46 13.18
C ALA A 187 11.98 4.23 11.88
N LEU A 188 11.20 4.02 10.83
CA LEU A 188 11.33 4.66 9.53
C LEU A 188 10.29 5.77 9.30
N VAL A 189 9.06 5.56 9.75
CA VAL A 189 7.87 6.37 9.40
C VAL A 189 7.31 7.07 10.64
N ASP A 190 6.87 8.32 10.46
CA ASP A 190 6.25 9.13 11.50
C ASP A 190 5.03 9.88 10.95
N GLY A 191 4.33 10.63 11.81
CA GLY A 191 3.09 11.36 11.50
C GLY A 191 3.11 12.14 10.17
N PRO A 192 4.12 12.98 9.88
CA PRO A 192 4.19 13.69 8.60
C PRO A 192 4.22 12.76 7.37
N HIS A 193 4.90 11.62 7.45
CA HIS A 193 4.99 10.65 6.35
C HIS A 193 3.65 9.93 6.14
N LEU A 194 2.95 9.60 7.23
CA LEU A 194 1.59 9.05 7.17
C LEU A 194 0.63 10.06 6.54
N ALA A 195 0.68 11.33 6.96
CA ALA A 195 -0.15 12.40 6.38
C ALA A 195 0.11 12.55 4.89
N ALA A 196 1.38 12.59 4.46
CA ALA A 196 1.75 12.71 3.05
C ALA A 196 1.19 11.57 2.18
N PHE A 197 1.15 10.34 2.71
CA PHE A 197 0.50 9.22 2.03
C PHE A 197 -1.00 9.45 1.85
N PHE A 198 -1.72 9.84 2.91
CA PHE A 198 -3.17 10.07 2.84
C PHE A 198 -3.52 11.24 1.92
N ASP A 199 -2.76 12.35 1.99
CA ASP A 199 -2.92 13.49 1.11
C ASP A 199 -2.70 13.10 -0.37
N GLY A 200 -1.62 12.36 -0.64
CA GLY A 200 -1.31 11.86 -1.99
C GLY A 200 -2.37 10.90 -2.53
N MET A 201 -2.96 10.05 -1.67
CA MET A 201 -4.04 9.16 -2.06
C MET A 201 -5.33 9.93 -2.36
N VAL A 202 -5.73 10.87 -1.50
CA VAL A 202 -6.92 11.71 -1.70
C VAL A 202 -6.78 12.56 -2.96
N GLN A 203 -5.62 13.18 -3.19
CA GLN A 203 -5.35 13.95 -4.40
C GLN A 203 -5.57 13.10 -5.67
N ARG A 204 -5.01 11.89 -5.72
CA ARG A 204 -5.17 10.97 -6.85
C ARG A 204 -6.61 10.51 -7.03
N ALA A 205 -7.32 10.26 -5.93
CA ALA A 205 -8.72 9.84 -5.97
C ALA A 205 -9.68 10.96 -6.36
N THR A 206 -9.32 12.22 -6.09
CA THR A 206 -10.11 13.43 -6.44
C THR A 206 -9.90 13.84 -7.90
N HIS A 207 -8.71 13.63 -8.44
CA HIS A 207 -8.34 13.97 -9.83
C HIS A 207 -7.85 12.74 -10.62
N PRO A 208 -8.65 11.65 -10.68
CA PRO A 208 -8.17 10.37 -11.21
C PRO A 208 -7.84 10.43 -12.70
N GLU A 209 -8.40 11.39 -13.44
CA GLU A 209 -8.17 11.54 -14.89
C GLU A 209 -6.76 12.01 -15.23
N GLU A 210 -6.07 12.68 -14.31
CA GLU A 210 -4.70 13.16 -14.49
C GLU A 210 -3.67 12.01 -14.54
N TYR A 211 -4.09 10.79 -14.15
CA TYR A 211 -3.22 9.62 -14.04
C TYR A 211 -3.49 8.53 -15.10
N PHE A 212 -4.34 8.84 -16.10
CA PHE A 212 -4.62 7.98 -17.25
C PHE A 212 -3.54 7.99 -18.32
#